data_7d64a125ed3c33954634577eb22d415e
#
_entry.id   7d64a125ed3c33954634577eb22d415e
#
_cell.length_a   1.000
_cell.length_b   1.000
_cell.length_c   1.000
_cell.angle_alpha   90.00
_cell.angle_beta   90.00
_cell.angle_gamma   90.00
#
_symmetry.space_group_name_H-M   'P 1'
#
loop_
_entity.id
_entity.type
_entity.pdbx_description
1 polymer ?
#
loop_
_entity_poly.entity_id
_entity_poly.type
_entity_poly.pdbx_seq_one_letter_code
_entity_poly.pdbx_strand_id
1 'polypeptide(L)'
;MKVAELAQYKRVLLDLRKKLVGNVTFMEDEALGKSRQDASGDLSNVPIHMADVGTDNYDRDLTIGLIQNGEEELKAIDNALERIGNKTYGSCEECGKKIAKARLSALPYVHNCIECQRLEEKEEEGEE
;
A
#
# COMPACT_ATOMS: atom_id res chain seq x y z
N MET A 1 18.52 -15.70 -9.00
CA MET A 1 18.79 -15.29 -7.60
C MET A 1 19.01 -16.53 -6.74
N LYS A 2 19.95 -16.46 -5.82
CA LYS A 2 20.27 -17.60 -4.96
C LYS A 2 19.16 -17.83 -3.92
N VAL A 3 19.02 -19.09 -3.48
CA VAL A 3 17.99 -19.44 -2.49
C VAL A 3 18.12 -18.61 -1.21
N ALA A 4 19.36 -18.36 -0.75
CA ALA A 4 19.61 -17.57 0.45
C ALA A 4 19.12 -16.12 0.28
N GLU A 5 19.32 -15.54 -0.89
CA GLU A 5 18.85 -14.18 -1.19
C GLU A 5 17.32 -14.12 -1.24
N LEU A 6 16.69 -15.10 -1.86
CA LEU A 6 15.23 -15.19 -1.90
C LEU A 6 14.63 -15.34 -0.50
N ALA A 7 15.25 -16.12 0.37
CA ALA A 7 14.81 -16.29 1.75
C ALA A 7 14.91 -14.97 2.51
N GLN A 8 15.96 -14.20 2.27
CA GLN A 8 16.16 -12.90 2.92
C GLN A 8 15.08 -11.90 2.48
N TYR A 9 14.81 -11.81 1.18
CA TYR A 9 13.77 -10.93 0.65
C TYR A 9 12.39 -11.36 1.14
N LYS A 10 12.14 -12.66 1.22
CA LYS A 10 10.88 -13.19 1.76
C LYS A 10 10.67 -12.72 3.20
N ARG A 11 11.72 -12.78 4.01
CA ARG A 11 11.64 -12.33 5.42
C ARG A 11 11.32 -10.85 5.52
N VAL A 12 11.98 -10.03 4.71
CA VAL A 12 11.73 -8.58 4.66
C VAL A 12 10.28 -8.30 4.24
N LEU A 13 9.81 -8.99 3.21
CA LEU A 13 8.44 -8.82 2.71
C LEU A 13 7.40 -9.24 3.75
N LEU A 14 7.63 -10.33 4.47
CA LEU A 14 6.72 -10.77 5.53
C LEU A 14 6.68 -9.76 6.68
N ASP A 15 7.81 -9.18 7.05
CA ASP A 15 7.85 -8.14 8.09
C ASP A 15 7.11 -6.89 7.64
N LEU A 16 7.30 -6.45 6.40
CA LEU A 16 6.59 -5.31 5.83
C LEU A 16 5.08 -5.56 5.80
N ARG A 17 4.70 -6.78 5.38
CA ARG A 17 3.30 -7.16 5.33
C ARG A 17 2.65 -7.09 6.71
N LYS A 18 3.33 -7.61 7.72
CA LYS A 18 2.84 -7.60 9.10
C LYS A 18 2.62 -6.18 9.61
N LYS A 19 3.59 -5.30 9.39
CA LYS A 19 3.51 -3.90 9.81
C LYS A 19 2.39 -3.17 9.07
N LEU A 20 2.28 -3.41 7.77
CA LEU A 20 1.29 -2.74 6.93
C LEU A 20 -0.12 -3.20 7.28
N VAL A 21 -0.33 -4.50 7.51
CA VAL A 21 -1.63 -5.03 7.96
C VAL A 21 -2.03 -4.39 9.28
N GLY A 22 -1.09 -4.28 10.23
CA GLY A 22 -1.35 -3.63 11.51
C GLY A 22 -1.75 -2.17 11.34
N ASN A 23 -1.06 -1.43 10.48
CA ASN A 23 -1.37 -0.03 10.22
C ASN A 23 -2.74 0.15 9.55
N VAL A 24 -3.05 -0.66 8.55
CA VAL A 24 -4.34 -0.60 7.85
C VAL A 24 -5.48 -0.95 8.81
N THR A 25 -5.32 -1.98 9.61
CA THR A 25 -6.31 -2.38 10.61
C THR A 25 -6.54 -1.26 11.62
N PHE A 26 -5.47 -0.64 12.09
CA PHE A 26 -5.56 0.47 13.03
C PHE A 26 -6.34 1.65 12.43
N MET A 27 -6.04 2.00 11.17
CA MET A 27 -6.73 3.08 10.47
C MET A 27 -8.21 2.77 10.25
N GLU A 28 -8.53 1.52 9.91
CA GLU A 28 -9.90 1.07 9.73
C GLU A 28 -10.68 1.16 11.06
N ASP A 29 -10.08 0.71 12.14
CA ASP A 29 -10.69 0.77 13.47
C ASP A 29 -10.93 2.20 13.91
N GLU A 30 -9.98 3.09 13.66
CA GLU A 30 -10.13 4.51 13.97
C GLU A 30 -11.29 5.14 13.17
N ALA A 31 -11.34 4.85 11.88
CA ALA A 31 -12.39 5.37 11.02
C ALA A 31 -13.78 4.88 11.45
N LEU A 32 -13.90 3.60 11.77
CA LEU A 32 -15.14 3.03 12.30
C LEU A 32 -15.48 3.57 13.68
N GLY A 33 -14.49 3.73 14.54
CA GLY A 33 -14.67 4.30 15.88
C GLY A 33 -15.19 5.72 15.83
N LYS A 34 -14.63 6.54 14.95
CA LYS A 34 -15.11 7.91 14.75
C LYS A 34 -16.54 7.94 14.21
N SER A 35 -16.86 7.06 13.26
CA SER A 35 -18.21 6.96 12.74
C SER A 35 -19.22 6.59 13.81
N ARG A 36 -18.85 5.66 14.70
CA ARG A 36 -19.69 5.25 15.84
C ARG A 36 -19.87 6.38 16.84
N GLN A 37 -18.78 7.09 17.14
CA GLN A 37 -18.84 8.24 18.04
C GLN A 37 -19.71 9.35 17.48
N ASP A 38 -19.62 9.61 16.19
CA ASP A 38 -20.46 10.60 15.52
C ASP A 38 -21.93 10.19 15.62
N ALA A 39 -22.21 8.92 15.40
CA ALA A 39 -23.57 8.40 15.48
C ALA A 39 -24.14 8.47 16.89
N SER A 40 -23.33 8.20 17.91
CA SER A 40 -23.77 8.26 19.31
C SER A 40 -23.66 9.66 19.89
N GLY A 41 -22.80 10.49 19.35
CA GLY A 41 -22.60 11.86 19.78
C GLY A 41 -23.77 12.78 19.46
N ASP A 42 -24.56 12.41 18.49
CA ASP A 42 -25.76 13.14 18.15
C ASP A 42 -26.70 13.28 19.30
N LEU A 43 -26.65 12.37 20.21
CA LEU A 43 -27.55 12.37 21.34
C LEU A 43 -27.23 13.42 22.40
N SER A 44 -26.02 13.92 22.37
CA SER A 44 -25.62 14.83 23.43
C SER A 44 -25.49 16.25 22.95
N ASN A 45 -25.73 16.58 21.73
CA ASN A 45 -25.27 17.42 21.48
C ASN A 45 -24.98 18.57 20.86
N VAL A 46 -24.54 19.01 20.59
CA VAL A 46 -23.79 20.20 20.20
C VAL A 46 -23.99 20.48 18.73
N PRO A 47 -24.46 21.67 18.37
CA PRO A 47 -24.50 22.04 16.98
C PRO A 47 -23.08 21.99 16.42
N ILE A 48 -22.84 21.04 15.55
CA ILE A 48 -21.58 20.90 14.86
C ILE A 48 -21.48 22.08 13.88
N HIS A 49 -20.43 22.85 14.00
CA HIS A 49 -20.18 23.92 13.06
C HIS A 49 -19.90 23.35 11.68
N MET A 50 -20.37 24.01 10.64
CA MET A 50 -20.13 23.56 9.25
C MET A 50 -18.65 23.41 8.94
N ALA A 51 -17.80 24.23 9.53
CA ALA A 51 -16.36 24.11 9.37
C ALA A 51 -15.84 22.80 9.97
N ASP A 52 -16.40 22.37 11.11
CA ASP A 52 -16.02 21.11 11.76
C ASP A 52 -16.46 19.92 10.92
N VAL A 53 -17.64 19.99 10.33
CA VAL A 53 -18.15 18.95 9.43
C VAL A 53 -17.25 18.83 8.18
N GLY A 54 -16.84 19.95 7.61
CA GLY A 54 -15.93 19.97 6.47
C GLY A 54 -14.57 19.38 6.80
N THR A 55 -14.03 19.69 7.96
CA THR A 55 -12.75 19.16 8.43
C THR A 55 -12.84 17.64 8.67
N ASP A 56 -13.92 17.19 9.31
CA ASP A 56 -14.15 15.76 9.54
C ASP A 56 -14.25 14.98 8.23
N ASN A 57 -14.93 15.54 7.23
CA ASN A 57 -15.05 14.93 5.91
C ASN A 57 -13.68 14.84 5.22
N TYR A 58 -12.88 15.90 5.32
CA TYR A 58 -11.53 15.92 4.76
C TYR A 58 -10.66 14.85 5.40
N ASP A 59 -10.67 14.78 6.72
CA ASP A 59 -9.90 13.79 7.47
C ASP A 59 -10.35 12.36 7.13
N ARG A 60 -11.64 12.15 6.97
CA ARG A 60 -12.21 10.87 6.58
C ARG A 60 -11.75 10.46 5.18
N ASP A 61 -11.81 11.38 4.22
CA ASP A 61 -11.39 11.12 2.85
C ASP A 61 -9.90 10.82 2.79
N LEU A 62 -9.08 11.55 3.56
CA LEU A 62 -7.65 11.30 3.64
C LEU A 62 -7.38 9.90 4.23
N THR A 63 -8.07 9.53 5.29
CA THR A 63 -7.91 8.22 5.92
C THR A 63 -8.29 7.10 4.96
N ILE A 64 -9.40 7.24 4.22
CA ILE A 64 -9.81 6.27 3.21
C ILE A 64 -8.75 6.12 2.13
N GLY A 65 -8.18 7.23 1.67
CA GLY A 65 -7.09 7.22 0.69
C GLY A 65 -5.87 6.46 1.18
N LEU A 66 -5.48 6.67 2.44
CA LEU A 66 -4.35 5.96 3.05
C LEU A 66 -4.62 4.46 3.18
N ILE A 67 -5.85 4.09 3.55
CA ILE A 67 -6.26 2.68 3.63
C ILE A 67 -6.18 2.02 2.25
N GLN A 68 -6.67 2.69 1.21
CA GLN A 68 -6.63 2.19 -0.16
C GLN A 68 -5.19 2.00 -0.65
N ASN A 69 -4.32 2.96 -0.36
CA ASN A 69 -2.89 2.85 -0.70
C ASN A 69 -2.25 1.67 0.03
N GLY A 70 -2.58 1.47 1.30
CA GLY A 70 -2.10 0.34 2.08
C GLY A 70 -2.55 -1.00 1.50
N GLU A 71 -3.79 -1.09 1.04
CA GLU A 71 -4.32 -2.30 0.41
C GLU A 71 -3.60 -2.60 -0.92
N GLU A 72 -3.29 -1.57 -1.71
CA GLU A 72 -2.53 -1.73 -2.96
C GLU A 72 -1.11 -2.22 -2.68
N GLU A 73 -0.45 -1.68 -1.66
CA GLU A 73 0.86 -2.14 -1.25
C GLU A 73 0.83 -3.59 -0.76
N LEU A 74 -0.21 -3.98 -0.02
CA LEU A 74 -0.39 -5.37 0.40
C LEU A 74 -0.51 -6.31 -0.79
N LYS A 75 -1.26 -5.92 -1.82
CA LYS A 75 -1.36 -6.70 -3.05
C LYS A 75 -0.01 -6.86 -3.74
N ALA A 76 0.77 -5.78 -3.78
CA ALA A 76 2.11 -5.81 -4.36
C ALA A 76 3.05 -6.73 -3.58
N ILE A 77 2.97 -6.70 -2.24
CA ILE A 77 3.76 -7.57 -1.38
C ILE A 77 3.36 -9.03 -1.58
N ASP A 78 2.06 -9.33 -1.62
CA ASP A 78 1.55 -10.69 -1.83
C ASP A 78 1.98 -11.22 -3.21
N ASN A 79 1.93 -10.39 -4.24
CA ASN A 79 2.42 -10.75 -5.57
C ASN A 79 3.92 -11.05 -5.55
N ALA A 80 4.71 -10.24 -4.84
CA ALA A 80 6.15 -10.47 -4.69
C ALA A 80 6.43 -11.80 -3.98
N LEU A 81 5.68 -12.11 -2.92
CA LEU A 81 5.81 -13.38 -2.20
C LEU A 81 5.46 -14.57 -3.09
N GLU A 82 4.44 -14.44 -3.91
CA GLU A 82 4.06 -15.46 -4.89
C GLU A 82 5.18 -15.70 -5.91
N ARG A 83 5.80 -14.62 -6.39
CA ARG A 83 6.92 -14.72 -7.35
C ARG A 83 8.14 -15.37 -6.72
N ILE A 84 8.39 -15.17 -5.42
CA ILE A 84 9.45 -15.89 -4.71
C ILE A 84 9.18 -17.38 -4.72
N GLY A 85 7.93 -17.79 -4.47
CA GLY A 85 7.52 -19.20 -4.54
C GLY A 85 7.66 -19.80 -5.92
N ASN A 86 7.40 -19.02 -6.96
CA ASN A 86 7.52 -19.43 -8.37
C ASN A 86 8.94 -19.26 -8.94
N LYS A 87 9.86 -18.73 -8.15
CA LYS A 87 11.25 -18.44 -8.55
C LYS A 87 11.37 -17.42 -9.68
N THR A 88 10.39 -16.53 -9.81
CA THR A 88 10.40 -15.44 -10.79
C THR A 88 10.68 -14.08 -10.16
N TYR A 89 10.88 -14.03 -8.86
CA TYR A 89 11.19 -12.80 -8.13
C TYR A 89 12.51 -12.20 -8.61
N GLY A 90 12.54 -10.89 -8.71
CA GLY A 90 13.75 -10.16 -9.13
C GLY A 90 13.84 -9.94 -10.64
N SER A 91 12.89 -10.46 -11.41
CA SER A 91 12.80 -10.25 -12.84
C SER A 91 11.62 -9.32 -13.15
N CYS A 92 11.81 -8.38 -14.07
CA CYS A 92 10.74 -7.49 -14.50
C CYS A 92 9.62 -8.29 -15.17
N GLU A 93 8.38 -8.06 -14.78
CA GLU A 93 7.22 -8.74 -15.37
C GLU A 93 6.98 -8.33 -16.82
N GLU A 94 7.37 -7.10 -17.18
CA GLU A 94 7.15 -6.58 -18.55
C GLU A 94 8.21 -7.00 -19.55
N CYS A 95 9.49 -6.86 -19.21
CA CYS A 95 10.58 -7.11 -20.16
C CYS A 95 11.43 -8.33 -19.83
N GLY A 96 11.26 -8.94 -18.67
CA GLY A 96 12.01 -10.12 -18.26
C GLY A 96 13.44 -9.88 -17.83
N LYS A 97 13.92 -8.65 -17.88
CA LYS A 97 15.28 -8.32 -17.43
C LYS A 97 15.34 -8.32 -15.90
N LYS A 98 16.53 -8.52 -15.37
CA LYS A 98 16.73 -8.50 -13.92
C LYS A 98 16.55 -7.08 -13.39
N ILE A 99 15.81 -6.98 -12.28
CA ILE A 99 15.67 -5.72 -11.55
C ILE A 99 16.94 -5.49 -10.74
N ALA A 100 17.42 -4.24 -10.71
CA ALA A 100 18.62 -3.89 -9.95
C ALA A 100 18.44 -4.21 -8.47
N LYS A 101 19.47 -4.77 -7.84
CA LYS A 101 19.42 -5.13 -6.40
C LYS A 101 19.17 -3.92 -5.52
N ALA A 102 19.70 -2.75 -5.89
CA ALA A 102 19.46 -1.50 -5.15
C ALA A 102 17.98 -1.15 -5.14
N ARG A 103 17.29 -1.37 -6.27
CA ARG A 103 15.85 -1.11 -6.38
C ARG A 103 15.05 -2.11 -5.54
N LEU A 104 15.43 -3.39 -5.56
CA LEU A 104 14.80 -4.42 -4.73
C LEU A 104 15.00 -4.17 -3.24
N SER A 105 16.17 -3.65 -2.85
CA SER A 105 16.45 -3.33 -1.45
C SER A 105 15.62 -2.15 -0.96
N ALA A 106 15.40 -1.16 -1.82
CA ALA A 106 14.58 0.00 -1.50
C ALA A 106 13.08 -0.34 -1.52
N LEU A 107 12.64 -1.10 -2.53
CA LEU A 107 11.24 -1.47 -2.72
C LEU A 107 11.16 -2.98 -2.99
N PRO A 108 11.16 -3.82 -1.95
CA PRO A 108 11.19 -5.28 -2.14
C PRO A 108 10.00 -5.85 -2.92
N TYR A 109 8.88 -5.14 -2.95
CA TYR A 109 7.67 -5.56 -3.67
C TYR A 109 7.60 -5.05 -5.11
N VAL A 110 8.65 -4.40 -5.61
CA VAL A 110 8.66 -3.89 -7.00
C VAL A 110 8.63 -5.05 -7.99
N HIS A 111 7.82 -4.90 -9.04
CA HIS A 111 7.63 -5.94 -10.05
C HIS A 111 8.15 -5.55 -11.43
N ASN A 112 8.49 -4.29 -11.64
CA ASN A 112 9.01 -3.78 -12.91
C ASN A 112 10.38 -3.15 -12.73
N CYS A 113 11.22 -3.22 -13.76
CA CYS A 113 12.46 -2.47 -13.77
C CYS A 113 12.15 -0.97 -13.93
N ILE A 114 13.15 -0.14 -13.67
CA ILE A 114 12.94 1.31 -13.70
C ILE A 114 12.51 1.82 -15.08
N GLU A 115 13.02 1.21 -16.13
CA GLU A 115 12.68 1.59 -17.50
C GLU A 115 11.21 1.30 -17.82
N CYS A 116 10.72 0.12 -17.44
CA CYS A 116 9.32 -0.26 -17.64
C CYS A 116 8.40 0.58 -16.78
N GLN A 117 8.81 0.89 -15.55
CA GLN A 117 8.05 1.75 -14.67
C GLN A 117 7.90 3.16 -15.25
N ARG A 118 8.96 3.70 -15.82
CA ARG A 118 8.92 5.01 -16.47
C ARG A 118 7.99 5.02 -17.68
N LEU A 119 7.99 3.94 -18.46
CA LEU A 119 7.10 3.83 -19.61
C LEU A 119 5.63 3.76 -19.18
N GLU A 120 5.35 3.01 -18.13
CA GLU A 120 4.00 2.92 -17.57
C GLU A 120 3.51 4.28 -17.09
N GLU A 121 4.36 5.01 -16.37
CA GLU A 121 4.03 6.36 -15.90
C GLU A 121 3.78 7.34 -17.04
N LYS A 122 4.56 7.24 -18.11
CA LYS A 122 4.36 8.06 -19.31
C LYS A 122 3.04 7.77 -20.02
N GLU A 123 2.65 6.50 -20.06
CA GLU A 123 1.37 6.10 -20.65
C GLU A 123 0.21 6.67 -19.83
N GLU A 124 0.31 6.62 -18.51
CA GLU A 124 -0.69 7.21 -17.62
C GLU A 124 -0.79 8.72 -17.80
N GLU A 125 0.34 9.42 -17.93
CA GLU A 125 0.36 10.86 -18.20
C GLU A 125 -0.18 11.17 -19.59
N GLY A 126 0.07 10.30 -20.55
CA GLY A 126 -0.39 10.46 -21.93
C GLY A 126 -1.89 10.29 -22.11
N GLU A 127 -2.55 9.62 -21.17
CA GLU A 127 -4.00 9.42 -21.21
C GLU A 127 -4.78 10.64 -20.71
N GLU A 128 -4.10 11.58 -20.06
CA GLU A 128 -4.70 12.84 -19.65
C GLU A 128 -4.68 13.85 -20.79
#